data_5d7a46d75c613246d6ae4a33950c9f29
#
_entry.id   5d7a46d75c613246d6ae4a33950c9f29
#
_cell.length_a   1.000
_cell.length_b   1.000
_cell.length_c   1.000
_cell.angle_alpha   90.00
_cell.angle_beta   90.00
_cell.angle_gamma   90.00
#
_symmetry.space_group_name_H-M   'P 1'
#
loop_
_entity.id
_entity.type
_entity.pdbx_description
1 polymer ?
#
loop_
_entity_poly.entity_id
_entity_poly.type
_entity_poly.pdbx_seq_one_letter_code
_entity_poly.pdbx_strand_id
1 'polypeptide(L)'
;ILDSQRDALETFFEKQRERAAHSRLRDIYDNRSVARTLIEMGLNEHFNIESDAPEMADLREIFGVDSGVTGEGGKLALMTAQALTQGISRCVSFVAADGLDSHQGAAWRTNHGPNLQEGFNSIAALASHLEATPFGDVPGDNWLNHTTIMCFSEFSRTALLNSNGGRDHKLYNSMLMLGGGIRGGQVV
;
A
#
# COMPACT_ATOMS: atom_id res chain seq x y z
N ILE A 1 -30.69 -23.36 1.43
CA ILE A 1 -31.23 -23.18 0.06
C ILE A 1 -30.28 -22.28 -0.74
N LEU A 2 -29.83 -21.15 -0.19
CA LEU A 2 -28.90 -20.24 -0.90
C LEU A 2 -27.55 -20.89 -1.22
N ASP A 3 -27.00 -21.68 -0.32
CA ASP A 3 -25.70 -22.33 -0.51
C ASP A 3 -25.75 -23.40 -1.62
N SER A 4 -26.78 -24.24 -1.65
CA SER A 4 -26.93 -25.25 -2.68
C SER A 4 -27.16 -24.65 -4.08
N GLN A 5 -27.84 -23.51 -4.15
CA GLN A 5 -28.04 -22.79 -5.41
C GLN A 5 -26.73 -22.15 -5.88
N ARG A 6 -25.93 -21.65 -4.94
CA ARG A 6 -24.60 -21.10 -5.21
C ARG A 6 -23.65 -22.17 -5.74
N ASP A 7 -23.60 -23.34 -5.11
CA ASP A 7 -22.75 -24.44 -5.51
C ASP A 7 -23.14 -24.99 -6.91
N ALA A 8 -24.44 -25.06 -7.20
CA ALA A 8 -24.92 -25.44 -8.51
C ALA A 8 -24.52 -24.46 -9.60
N LEU A 9 -24.53 -23.15 -9.27
CA LEU A 9 -24.10 -22.08 -10.18
C LEU A 9 -22.59 -22.14 -10.45
N GLU A 10 -21.77 -22.40 -9.44
CA GLU A 10 -20.33 -22.55 -9.60
C GLU A 10 -19.98 -23.78 -10.45
N THR A 11 -20.60 -24.91 -10.18
CA THR A 11 -20.45 -26.12 -11.02
C THR A 11 -20.81 -25.85 -12.48
N PHE A 12 -21.84 -25.04 -12.72
CA PHE A 12 -22.19 -24.60 -14.07
C PHE A 12 -21.07 -23.76 -14.70
N PHE A 13 -20.51 -22.77 -14.00
CA PHE A 13 -19.46 -21.91 -14.54
C PHE A 13 -18.15 -22.66 -14.78
N GLU A 14 -17.77 -23.61 -13.93
CA GLU A 14 -16.62 -24.49 -14.16
C GLU A 14 -16.76 -25.29 -15.45
N LYS A 15 -17.94 -25.91 -15.68
CA LYS A 15 -18.23 -26.62 -16.92
C LYS A 15 -18.21 -25.70 -18.15
N GLN A 16 -18.65 -24.45 -18.02
CA GLN A 16 -18.58 -23.48 -19.11
C GLN A 16 -17.14 -23.07 -19.40
N ARG A 17 -16.31 -22.90 -18.36
CA ARG A 17 -14.86 -22.62 -18.48
C ARG A 17 -14.15 -23.74 -19.25
N GLU A 18 -14.39 -25.00 -18.88
CA GLU A 18 -13.81 -26.16 -19.58
C GLU A 18 -14.21 -26.25 -21.06
N ARG A 19 -15.44 -25.84 -21.38
CA ARG A 19 -15.98 -25.81 -22.75
C ARG A 19 -15.57 -24.59 -23.55
N ALA A 20 -14.98 -23.55 -22.91
CA ALA A 20 -14.64 -22.33 -23.58
C ALA A 20 -13.51 -22.54 -24.59
N ALA A 21 -13.83 -22.39 -25.87
CA ALA A 21 -12.89 -22.57 -26.97
C ALA A 21 -11.88 -21.43 -27.10
N HIS A 22 -12.25 -20.23 -26.63
CA HIS A 22 -11.41 -19.03 -26.71
C HIS A 22 -10.77 -18.68 -25.36
N SER A 23 -9.50 -18.30 -25.39
CA SER A 23 -8.75 -17.88 -24.19
C SER A 23 -9.45 -16.73 -23.42
N ARG A 24 -9.99 -15.73 -24.13
CA ARG A 24 -10.72 -14.61 -23.50
C ARG A 24 -11.95 -15.05 -22.70
N LEU A 25 -12.66 -16.09 -23.12
CA LEU A 25 -13.78 -16.61 -22.35
C LEU A 25 -13.28 -17.34 -21.09
N ARG A 26 -12.18 -18.06 -21.19
CA ARG A 26 -11.54 -18.67 -20.01
C ARG A 26 -11.09 -17.61 -19.02
N ASP A 27 -10.44 -16.54 -19.51
CA ASP A 27 -10.01 -15.41 -18.68
C ASP A 27 -11.19 -14.77 -17.91
N ILE A 28 -12.37 -14.67 -18.55
CA ILE A 28 -13.58 -14.15 -17.88
C ILE A 28 -14.02 -15.07 -16.73
N TYR A 29 -14.01 -16.39 -16.94
CA TYR A 29 -14.38 -17.33 -15.88
C TYR A 29 -13.32 -17.38 -14.76
N ASP A 30 -12.04 -17.27 -15.11
CA ASP A 30 -10.95 -17.21 -14.15
C ASP A 30 -11.04 -15.94 -13.30
N ASN A 31 -11.28 -14.78 -13.92
CA ASN A 31 -11.50 -13.51 -13.22
C ASN A 31 -12.73 -13.55 -12.29
N ARG A 32 -13.80 -14.21 -12.71
CA ARG A 32 -14.97 -14.43 -11.86
C ARG A 32 -14.62 -15.26 -10.62
N SER A 33 -13.85 -16.35 -10.80
CA SER A 33 -13.40 -17.19 -9.69
C SER A 33 -12.54 -16.39 -8.71
N VAL A 34 -11.60 -15.59 -9.23
CA VAL A 34 -10.77 -14.69 -8.40
C VAL A 34 -11.63 -13.67 -7.66
N ALA A 35 -12.57 -13.01 -8.33
CA ALA A 35 -13.47 -12.04 -7.70
C ALA A 35 -14.30 -12.68 -6.57
N ARG A 36 -14.76 -13.93 -6.76
CA ARG A 36 -15.46 -14.66 -5.72
C ARG A 36 -14.57 -14.94 -4.52
N THR A 37 -13.34 -15.44 -4.75
CA THR A 37 -12.36 -15.68 -3.68
C THR A 37 -12.12 -14.41 -2.87
N LEU A 38 -11.96 -13.27 -3.55
CA LEU A 38 -11.79 -11.97 -2.89
C LEU A 38 -13.01 -11.57 -2.04
N ILE A 39 -14.23 -11.85 -2.50
CA ILE A 39 -15.46 -11.60 -1.72
C ILE A 39 -15.52 -12.53 -0.50
N GLU A 40 -15.19 -13.81 -0.67
CA GLU A 40 -15.18 -14.81 0.41
C GLU A 40 -14.09 -14.55 1.45
N MET A 41 -13.00 -13.88 1.08
CA MET A 41 -11.95 -13.42 2.00
C MET A 41 -12.40 -12.27 2.92
N GLY A 42 -13.62 -11.77 2.77
CA GLY A 42 -14.11 -10.69 3.64
C GLY A 42 -13.37 -9.37 3.44
N LEU A 43 -13.04 -9.00 2.20
CA LEU A 43 -12.27 -7.78 1.90
C LEU A 43 -12.77 -6.54 2.63
N ASN A 44 -14.09 -6.45 2.83
CA ASN A 44 -14.68 -5.32 3.54
C ASN A 44 -14.20 -5.24 5.00
N GLU A 45 -13.91 -6.36 5.64
CA GLU A 45 -13.40 -6.41 7.02
C GLU A 45 -11.93 -5.95 7.06
N HIS A 46 -11.13 -6.35 6.09
CA HIS A 46 -9.71 -5.98 6.00
C HIS A 46 -9.47 -4.53 5.61
N PHE A 47 -10.38 -3.92 4.85
CA PHE A 47 -10.21 -2.56 4.32
C PHE A 47 -11.17 -1.52 4.93
N ASN A 48 -12.05 -1.92 5.85
CA ASN A 48 -12.87 -0.98 6.60
C ASN A 48 -12.05 -0.35 7.73
N ILE A 49 -11.27 0.68 7.40
CA ILE A 49 -10.40 1.39 8.36
C ILE A 49 -11.20 1.98 9.52
N GLU A 50 -12.44 2.36 9.29
CA GLU A 50 -13.32 2.94 10.32
C GLU A 50 -14.02 1.88 11.20
N SER A 51 -13.67 0.61 11.05
CA SER A 51 -14.23 -0.48 11.85
C SER A 51 -13.86 -0.35 13.33
N ASP A 52 -14.84 -0.58 14.22
CA ASP A 52 -14.62 -0.67 15.66
C ASP A 52 -14.05 -2.04 16.11
N ALA A 53 -13.73 -2.93 15.18
CA ALA A 53 -13.09 -4.20 15.50
C ALA A 53 -11.73 -3.96 16.18
N PRO A 54 -11.43 -4.67 17.30
CA PRO A 54 -10.19 -4.46 18.05
C PRO A 54 -8.94 -4.54 17.17
N GLU A 55 -8.89 -5.47 16.25
CA GLU A 55 -7.76 -5.68 15.33
C GLU A 55 -7.54 -4.47 14.42
N MET A 56 -8.61 -3.82 13.97
CA MET A 56 -8.52 -2.62 13.16
C MET A 56 -8.14 -1.40 14.01
N ALA A 57 -8.61 -1.32 15.25
CA ALA A 57 -8.21 -0.27 16.19
C ALA A 57 -6.69 -0.35 16.48
N ASP A 58 -6.17 -1.54 16.74
CA ASP A 58 -4.74 -1.79 16.93
C ASP A 58 -3.92 -1.38 15.69
N LEU A 59 -4.40 -1.71 14.51
CA LEU A 59 -3.76 -1.29 13.27
C LEU A 59 -3.75 0.23 13.10
N ARG A 60 -4.87 0.93 13.38
CA ARG A 60 -4.90 2.40 13.35
C ARG A 60 -3.89 3.03 14.31
N GLU A 61 -3.72 2.46 15.50
CA GLU A 61 -2.71 2.89 16.47
C GLU A 61 -1.29 2.68 15.92
N ILE A 62 -0.98 1.46 15.44
CA ILE A 62 0.34 1.10 14.87
C ILE A 62 0.70 2.03 13.70
N PHE A 63 -0.25 2.34 12.83
CA PHE A 63 -0.04 3.20 11.68
C PHE A 63 -0.21 4.70 12.00
N GLY A 64 -0.46 5.09 13.24
CA GLY A 64 -0.59 6.47 13.67
C GLY A 64 -1.76 7.22 13.03
N VAL A 65 -2.79 6.50 12.59
CA VAL A 65 -3.98 7.05 11.91
C VAL A 65 -4.78 7.93 12.85
N ASP A 66 -5.11 7.42 14.02
CA ASP A 66 -5.94 8.11 15.02
C ASP A 66 -5.20 9.28 15.68
N SER A 67 -3.87 9.20 15.78
CA SER A 67 -3.03 10.28 16.30
C SER A 67 -2.73 11.39 15.28
N GLY A 68 -2.99 11.16 13.99
CA GLY A 68 -2.68 12.06 12.90
C GLY A 68 -1.18 12.21 12.56
N VAL A 69 -0.30 11.41 13.16
CA VAL A 69 1.17 11.52 13.00
C VAL A 69 1.63 11.14 11.59
N THR A 70 0.82 10.38 10.88
CA THR A 70 1.10 9.86 9.53
C THR A 70 0.22 10.49 8.45
N GLY A 71 -0.74 11.34 8.84
CA GLY A 71 -1.70 11.95 7.94
C GLY A 71 -2.48 10.91 7.10
N GLU A 72 -2.87 11.27 5.90
CA GLU A 72 -3.58 10.37 4.98
C GLU A 72 -2.68 9.21 4.49
N GLY A 73 -1.35 9.44 4.40
CA GLY A 73 -0.38 8.40 4.05
C GLY A 73 -0.41 7.20 5.00
N GLY A 74 -0.73 7.40 6.28
CA GLY A 74 -0.86 6.33 7.27
C GLY A 74 -1.99 5.37 6.97
N LYS A 75 -3.16 5.88 6.55
CA LYS A 75 -4.29 5.05 6.13
C LYS A 75 -3.94 4.22 4.91
N LEU A 76 -3.28 4.83 3.92
CA LEU A 76 -2.85 4.14 2.71
C LEU A 76 -1.77 3.09 2.99
N ALA A 77 -0.87 3.37 3.93
CA ALA A 77 0.14 2.42 4.39
C ALA A 77 -0.50 1.22 5.12
N LEU A 78 -1.52 1.46 5.97
CA LEU A 78 -2.30 0.40 6.61
C LEU A 78 -3.00 -0.48 5.55
N MET A 79 -3.69 0.13 4.59
CA MET A 79 -4.33 -0.62 3.50
C MET A 79 -3.32 -1.41 2.68
N THR A 80 -2.12 -0.85 2.46
CA THR A 80 -1.02 -1.54 1.77
C THR A 80 -0.56 -2.76 2.56
N ALA A 81 -0.36 -2.62 3.88
CA ALA A 81 0.01 -3.74 4.74
C ALA A 81 -1.03 -4.87 4.66
N GLN A 82 -2.31 -4.53 4.79
CA GLN A 82 -3.40 -5.51 4.67
C GLN A 82 -3.41 -6.19 3.29
N ALA A 83 -3.28 -5.42 2.20
CA ALA A 83 -3.26 -5.99 0.85
C ALA A 83 -2.11 -6.99 0.63
N LEU A 84 -0.93 -6.70 1.19
CA LEU A 84 0.24 -7.57 1.08
C LEU A 84 0.11 -8.80 1.99
N THR A 85 -0.12 -8.60 3.28
CA THR A 85 -0.09 -9.68 4.29
C THR A 85 -1.25 -10.66 4.14
N GLN A 86 -2.39 -10.21 3.60
CA GLN A 86 -3.52 -11.07 3.26
C GLN A 86 -3.41 -11.71 1.87
N GLY A 87 -2.31 -11.48 1.14
CA GLY A 87 -2.10 -12.06 -0.19
C GLY A 87 -3.03 -11.52 -1.29
N ILE A 88 -3.68 -10.38 -1.07
CA ILE A 88 -4.61 -9.75 -2.01
C ILE A 88 -3.86 -9.13 -3.18
N SER A 89 -2.69 -8.52 -2.91
CA SER A 89 -1.83 -7.95 -3.93
C SER A 89 -0.38 -8.28 -3.69
N ARG A 90 0.40 -8.36 -4.76
CA ARG A 90 1.86 -8.51 -4.73
C ARG A 90 2.60 -7.20 -4.95
N CYS A 91 1.90 -6.17 -5.38
CA CYS A 91 2.46 -4.86 -5.65
C CYS A 91 1.40 -3.81 -5.36
N VAL A 92 1.77 -2.81 -4.56
CA VAL A 92 0.91 -1.69 -4.21
C VAL A 92 1.70 -0.41 -4.39
N SER A 93 1.07 0.62 -4.91
CA SER A 93 1.61 1.98 -4.92
C SER A 93 0.62 2.93 -4.26
N PHE A 94 1.12 3.86 -3.47
CA PHE A 94 0.30 4.86 -2.79
C PHE A 94 1.07 6.17 -2.62
N VAL A 95 0.34 7.25 -2.35
CA VAL A 95 0.91 8.56 -2.05
C VAL A 95 1.20 8.63 -0.55
N ALA A 96 2.48 8.57 -0.18
CA ALA A 96 2.89 8.64 1.22
C ALA A 96 2.86 10.08 1.78
N ALA A 97 3.16 11.08 0.94
CA ALA A 97 3.12 12.49 1.27
C ALA A 97 2.49 13.28 0.12
N ASP A 98 1.65 14.24 0.45
CA ASP A 98 1.03 15.17 -0.51
C ASP A 98 1.35 16.62 -0.14
N GLY A 99 0.90 17.58 -0.97
CA GLY A 99 1.10 19.00 -0.73
C GLY A 99 2.56 19.46 -0.79
N LEU A 100 3.38 18.78 -1.59
CA LEU A 100 4.82 19.09 -1.77
C LEU A 100 5.08 20.12 -2.87
N ASP A 101 4.04 20.65 -3.51
CA ASP A 101 4.16 21.73 -4.48
C ASP A 101 4.42 23.07 -3.77
N SER A 102 5.63 23.59 -3.90
CA SER A 102 6.13 24.71 -3.12
C SER A 102 6.75 25.82 -3.97
N HIS A 103 6.17 26.10 -5.14
CA HIS A 103 6.65 27.11 -6.09
C HIS A 103 6.56 28.55 -5.57
N GLN A 104 5.70 28.83 -4.60
CA GLN A 104 5.40 30.21 -4.19
C GLN A 104 5.46 30.38 -2.68
N GLY A 105 5.94 31.55 -2.26
CA GLY A 105 5.91 32.00 -0.88
C GLY A 105 6.63 31.08 0.11
N ALA A 106 6.14 31.07 1.34
CA ALA A 106 6.75 30.31 2.44
C ALA A 106 6.28 28.84 2.51
N ALA A 107 5.44 28.36 1.59
CA ALA A 107 4.84 27.01 1.62
C ALA A 107 5.88 25.88 1.77
N TRP A 108 7.06 26.04 1.20
CA TRP A 108 8.16 25.08 1.37
C TRP A 108 8.67 24.99 2.82
N ARG A 109 8.50 26.05 3.64
CA ARG A 109 8.88 26.04 5.07
C ARG A 109 7.77 25.49 5.94
N THR A 110 6.54 25.90 5.67
CA THR A 110 5.39 25.63 6.55
C THR A 110 4.76 24.29 6.30
N ASN A 111 4.78 23.81 5.07
CA ASN A 111 4.05 22.62 4.66
C ASN A 111 4.98 21.49 4.22
N HIS A 112 5.98 21.77 3.40
CA HIS A 112 6.81 20.74 2.78
C HIS A 112 7.51 19.84 3.80
N GLY A 113 8.14 20.41 4.83
CA GLY A 113 8.80 19.65 5.90
C GLY A 113 7.83 18.80 6.71
N PRO A 114 6.75 19.37 7.27
CA PRO A 114 5.71 18.61 7.96
C PRO A 114 5.11 17.49 7.11
N ASN A 115 4.73 17.77 5.85
CA ASN A 115 4.14 16.76 4.96
C ASN A 115 5.12 15.62 4.65
N LEU A 116 6.40 15.93 4.43
CA LEU A 116 7.43 14.90 4.29
C LEU A 116 7.59 14.07 5.57
N GLN A 117 7.52 14.70 6.74
CA GLN A 117 7.62 14.01 8.02
C GLN A 117 6.47 13.01 8.18
N GLU A 118 5.22 13.40 7.88
CA GLU A 118 4.06 12.52 7.89
C GLU A 118 4.25 11.35 6.92
N GLY A 119 4.73 11.63 5.70
CA GLY A 119 5.00 10.59 4.71
C GLY A 119 6.09 9.61 5.17
N PHE A 120 7.19 10.09 5.74
CA PHE A 120 8.22 9.20 6.27
C PHE A 120 7.75 8.42 7.49
N ASN A 121 6.90 9.00 8.34
CA ASN A 121 6.27 8.28 9.44
C ASN A 121 5.38 7.14 8.90
N SER A 122 4.63 7.36 7.81
CA SER A 122 3.82 6.34 7.16
C SER A 122 4.66 5.18 6.62
N ILE A 123 5.79 5.48 5.95
CA ILE A 123 6.73 4.47 5.45
C ILE A 123 7.39 3.70 6.59
N ALA A 124 7.77 4.40 7.66
CA ALA A 124 8.36 3.76 8.84
C ALA A 124 7.36 2.82 9.53
N ALA A 125 6.10 3.24 9.69
CA ALA A 125 5.04 2.40 10.23
C ALA A 125 4.82 1.15 9.39
N LEU A 126 4.77 1.29 8.05
CA LEU A 126 4.64 0.16 7.13
C LEU A 126 5.82 -0.82 7.29
N ALA A 127 7.06 -0.31 7.27
CA ALA A 127 8.25 -1.15 7.40
C ALA A 127 8.27 -1.89 8.73
N SER A 128 8.02 -1.19 9.84
CA SER A 128 7.99 -1.79 11.18
C SER A 128 6.89 -2.84 11.33
N HIS A 129 5.71 -2.60 10.76
CA HIS A 129 4.62 -3.57 10.77
C HIS A 129 4.99 -4.83 9.98
N LEU A 130 5.55 -4.68 8.77
CA LEU A 130 5.99 -5.81 7.95
C LEU A 130 7.13 -6.59 8.60
N GLU A 131 8.04 -5.92 9.32
CA GLU A 131 9.11 -6.55 10.08
C GLU A 131 8.56 -7.35 11.27
N ALA A 132 7.54 -6.85 11.94
CA ALA A 132 6.90 -7.51 13.07
C ALA A 132 5.94 -8.64 12.65
N THR A 133 5.52 -8.70 11.39
CA THR A 133 4.55 -9.68 10.89
C THR A 133 5.26 -10.91 10.33
N PRO A 134 5.08 -12.12 10.90
CA PRO A 134 5.70 -13.34 10.41
C PRO A 134 5.32 -13.66 8.95
N PHE A 135 6.27 -14.20 8.20
CA PHE A 135 6.06 -14.72 6.85
C PHE A 135 6.14 -16.25 6.85
N GLY A 136 5.00 -16.91 6.62
CA GLY A 136 4.93 -18.36 6.66
C GLY A 136 5.29 -18.95 8.03
N ASP A 137 5.80 -20.20 8.03
CA ASP A 137 6.09 -20.98 9.23
C ASP A 137 7.60 -21.01 9.59
N VAL A 138 8.42 -20.19 8.95
CA VAL A 138 9.86 -20.15 9.20
C VAL A 138 10.17 -19.23 10.38
N PRO A 139 10.72 -19.73 11.49
CA PRO A 139 11.04 -18.91 12.65
C PRO A 139 12.00 -17.76 12.31
N GLY A 140 11.63 -16.54 12.66
CA GLY A 140 12.44 -15.34 12.43
C GLY A 140 12.31 -14.76 11.03
N ASP A 141 11.53 -15.37 10.13
CA ASP A 141 11.20 -14.77 8.85
C ASP A 141 9.98 -13.84 8.98
N ASN A 142 9.97 -12.76 8.20
CA ASN A 142 8.95 -11.74 8.27
C ASN A 142 8.64 -11.13 6.89
N TRP A 143 7.52 -10.42 6.79
CA TRP A 143 7.08 -9.82 5.54
C TRP A 143 8.06 -8.79 4.97
N LEU A 144 8.83 -8.08 5.78
CA LEU A 144 9.80 -7.11 5.29
C LEU A 144 10.96 -7.78 4.53
N ASN A 145 11.34 -9.03 4.90
CA ASN A 145 12.34 -9.81 4.18
C ASN A 145 11.90 -10.16 2.74
N HIS A 146 10.60 -10.16 2.48
CA HIS A 146 9.99 -10.49 1.19
C HIS A 146 9.37 -9.28 0.48
N THR A 147 9.50 -8.09 1.05
CA THR A 147 8.92 -6.86 0.50
C THR A 147 10.01 -5.83 0.26
N THR A 148 10.09 -5.29 -0.96
CA THR A 148 10.93 -4.13 -1.26
C THR A 148 10.05 -2.88 -1.27
N ILE A 149 10.35 -1.92 -0.41
CA ILE A 149 9.70 -0.61 -0.38
C ILE A 149 10.58 0.38 -1.13
N MET A 150 10.02 1.07 -2.12
CA MET A 150 10.66 2.13 -2.88
C MET A 150 9.88 3.43 -2.67
N CYS A 151 10.56 4.47 -2.18
CA CYS A 151 9.98 5.79 -1.96
C CYS A 151 10.69 6.81 -2.82
N PHE A 152 9.97 7.49 -3.69
CA PHE A 152 10.49 8.49 -4.61
C PHE A 152 9.39 9.49 -5.00
N SER A 153 9.77 10.59 -5.61
CA SER A 153 8.87 11.53 -6.28
C SER A 153 9.25 11.64 -7.76
N GLU A 154 8.45 12.36 -8.54
CA GLU A 154 8.72 12.57 -9.96
C GLU A 154 9.97 13.44 -10.21
N PHE A 155 10.24 14.38 -9.30
CA PHE A 155 11.41 15.26 -9.31
C PHE A 155 11.71 15.80 -7.91
N SER A 156 12.88 16.42 -7.73
CA SER A 156 13.20 17.17 -6.50
C SER A 156 12.93 18.67 -6.66
N ARG A 157 13.12 19.42 -5.58
CA ARG A 157 13.02 20.88 -5.57
C ARG A 157 14.41 21.52 -5.57
N THR A 158 14.52 22.73 -6.13
CA THR A 158 15.77 23.50 -6.17
C THR A 158 16.25 23.84 -4.76
N ALA A 159 17.57 23.84 -4.56
CA ALA A 159 18.16 24.25 -3.29
C ALA A 159 17.99 25.76 -3.02
N LEU A 160 17.98 26.57 -4.09
CA LEU A 160 17.80 28.02 -4.02
C LEU A 160 16.31 28.38 -4.19
N LEU A 161 15.92 29.49 -3.58
CA LEU A 161 14.59 30.07 -3.76
C LEU A 161 14.52 30.77 -5.11
N ASN A 162 13.34 30.72 -5.73
CA ASN A 162 13.01 31.50 -6.92
C ASN A 162 12.59 32.94 -6.53
N SER A 163 12.28 33.77 -7.54
CA SER A 163 11.85 35.15 -7.35
C SER A 163 10.56 35.30 -6.54
N ASN A 164 9.75 34.25 -6.43
CA ASN A 164 8.49 34.22 -5.67
C ASN A 164 8.68 33.68 -4.25
N GLY A 165 9.91 33.42 -3.84
CA GLY A 165 10.23 32.88 -2.50
C GLY A 165 9.92 31.40 -2.32
N GLY A 166 9.62 30.69 -3.40
CA GLY A 166 9.38 29.26 -3.42
C GLY A 166 10.56 28.47 -4.02
N ARG A 167 10.34 27.18 -4.31
CA ARG A 167 11.32 26.27 -4.89
C ARG A 167 10.79 25.64 -6.15
N ASP A 168 11.55 25.72 -7.22
CA ASP A 168 11.18 25.18 -8.53
C ASP A 168 11.53 23.70 -8.67
N HIS A 169 11.13 23.10 -9.78
CA HIS A 169 11.48 21.73 -10.13
C HIS A 169 12.97 21.58 -10.37
N LYS A 170 13.52 20.42 -9.98
CA LYS A 170 14.89 20.02 -10.28
C LYS A 170 14.87 18.65 -10.94
N LEU A 171 15.69 18.48 -12.01
CA LEU A 171 15.69 17.28 -12.83
C LEU A 171 16.27 16.03 -12.16
N TYR A 172 17.02 16.16 -11.07
CA TYR A 172 17.46 14.99 -10.30
C TYR A 172 16.48 14.72 -9.18
N ASN A 173 16.51 13.48 -8.71
CA ASN A 173 15.73 13.06 -7.58
C ASN A 173 16.55 12.14 -6.69
N SER A 174 16.04 11.89 -5.49
CA SER A 174 16.56 10.90 -4.56
C SER A 174 15.51 9.82 -4.36
N MET A 175 15.96 8.59 -4.12
CA MET A 175 15.11 7.47 -3.83
C MET A 175 15.56 6.82 -2.53
N LEU A 176 14.60 6.49 -1.67
CA LEU A 176 14.82 5.62 -0.52
C LEU A 176 14.37 4.22 -0.91
N MET A 177 15.19 3.22 -0.61
CA MET A 177 14.84 1.81 -0.77
C MET A 177 15.13 1.07 0.53
N LEU A 178 14.23 0.19 0.93
CA LEU A 178 14.39 -0.63 2.13
C LEU A 178 13.65 -1.97 2.00
N GLY A 179 13.99 -2.93 2.85
CA GLY A 179 13.38 -4.25 2.90
C GLY A 179 14.11 -5.32 2.11
N GLY A 180 13.40 -6.37 1.71
CA GLY A 180 13.94 -7.55 1.07
C GLY A 180 14.72 -7.25 -0.21
N GLY A 181 15.87 -7.91 -0.37
CA GLY A 181 16.75 -7.74 -1.52
C GLY A 181 17.60 -6.47 -1.54
N ILE A 182 17.48 -5.59 -0.54
CA ILE A 182 18.24 -4.35 -0.47
C ILE A 182 19.47 -4.51 0.43
N ARG A 183 20.63 -4.14 -0.10
CA ARG A 183 21.84 -3.98 0.69
C ARG A 183 21.82 -2.60 1.35
N GLY A 184 21.23 -2.52 2.54
CA GLY A 184 21.03 -1.27 3.26
C GLY A 184 22.30 -0.64 3.85
N GLY A 185 22.13 0.53 4.48
CA GLY A 185 23.19 1.24 5.20
C GLY A 185 24.17 2.01 4.33
N GLN A 186 23.83 2.28 3.08
CA GLN A 186 24.70 2.99 2.13
C GLN A 186 23.93 4.02 1.29
N VAL A 187 24.65 5.04 0.86
CA VAL A 187 24.21 6.02 -0.15
C VAL A 187 25.03 5.77 -1.43
N VAL A 188 24.39 5.71 -2.58
CA VAL A 188 24.99 5.48 -3.89
C VAL A 188 24.72 6.65 -4.82
#